data_7e632c5cf2d98a823b3ad5f2e2d6de97
#
_entry.id   7e632c5cf2d98a823b3ad5f2e2d6de97
#
_cell.length_a   1.000
_cell.length_b   1.000
_cell.length_c   1.000
_cell.angle_alpha   90.00
_cell.angle_beta   90.00
_cell.angle_gamma   90.00
#
_symmetry.space_group_name_H-M   'P 1'
#
loop_
_entity.id
_entity.type
_entity.pdbx_description
1 polymer ?
#
loop_
_entity_poly.entity_id
_entity_poly.type
_entity_poly.pdbx_seq_one_letter_code
_entity_poly.pdbx_strand_id
1 'polypeptide(L)'
;MPKTIHEETEISVNLSFDHTLVVTDNSGTRKMPLVDDKYTIGREADNTVQLNSDFVSRYHAILLKVNNGDRFGTYRIIDGSDAGKLSKNGIVLNALKKVSSYDLQDGDIVTFAPEVHILYLTSKLM
;
A
#
# COMPACT_ATOMS: atom_id res chain seq x y z
N MET A 1 -25.34 16.49 -24.21
CA MET A 1 -25.30 16.35 -23.76
C MET A 1 -25.57 16.13 -23.32
N PRO A 2 -25.35 16.12 -23.41
CA PRO A 2 -25.43 15.98 -22.72
C PRO A 2 -25.18 15.67 -22.07
N LYS A 3 -24.86 15.71 -21.78
CA LYS A 3 -24.51 15.57 -21.18
C LYS A 3 -24.33 15.58 -20.44
N THR A 4 -24.38 15.69 -20.49
CA THR A 4 -24.17 15.81 -19.84
C THR A 4 -24.15 15.73 -19.03
N ILE A 5 -24.38 15.67 -18.87
CA ILE A 5 -24.37 15.60 -18.13
C ILE A 5 -24.14 15.20 -17.63
N HIS A 6 -23.96 15.01 -17.72
CA HIS A 6 -23.53 14.59 -17.26
C HIS A 6 -22.64 14.77 -16.70
N GLU A 7 -22.40 14.95 -16.09
CA GLU A 7 -21.25 15.79 -15.94
C GLU A 7 -20.79 15.94 -14.51
N GLU A 8 -21.65 16.08 -13.55
CA GLU A 8 -21.23 16.15 -12.14
C GLU A 8 -20.52 14.91 -11.71
N THR A 9 -20.92 13.79 -12.24
CA THR A 9 -20.27 12.53 -11.93
C THR A 9 -18.79 12.58 -12.32
N GLU A 10 -18.52 13.16 -13.46
CA GLU A 10 -17.16 13.24 -13.92
C GLU A 10 -16.32 14.14 -13.05
N ILE A 11 -16.90 15.21 -12.56
CA ILE A 11 -16.18 16.09 -11.65
C ILE A 11 -15.80 15.35 -10.38
N SER A 12 -16.69 14.51 -9.85
CA SER A 12 -16.38 13.72 -8.67
C SER A 12 -15.20 12.78 -8.91
N VAL A 13 -15.17 12.14 -10.08
CA VAL A 13 -14.07 11.25 -10.42
C VAL A 13 -12.76 12.02 -10.49
N ASN A 14 -12.81 13.23 -11.03
CA ASN A 14 -11.62 14.05 -11.20
C ASN A 14 -11.01 14.49 -9.88
N LEU A 15 -11.75 14.40 -8.78
CA LEU A 15 -11.26 14.77 -7.46
C LEU A 15 -10.68 13.58 -6.70
N SER A 16 -10.66 12.40 -7.31
CA SER A 16 -10.10 11.22 -6.69
C SER A 16 -8.58 11.23 -6.77
N PHE A 17 -7.95 10.46 -5.88
CA PHE A 17 -6.53 10.18 -5.93
C PHE A 17 -6.31 8.78 -6.48
N ASP A 18 -5.26 8.62 -7.26
CA ASP A 18 -4.68 7.32 -7.56
C ASP A 18 -3.71 6.95 -6.45
N HIS A 19 -3.77 5.72 -6.02
CA HIS A 19 -2.84 5.15 -5.06
C HIS A 19 -2.08 4.02 -5.74
N THR A 20 -0.77 4.02 -5.63
CA THR A 20 0.08 3.03 -6.32
C THR A 20 1.18 2.58 -5.39
N LEU A 21 1.48 1.29 -5.42
CA LEU A 21 2.69 0.75 -4.83
C LEU A 21 3.70 0.49 -5.94
N VAL A 22 4.95 0.82 -5.66
CA VAL A 22 6.08 0.35 -6.45
C VAL A 22 6.78 -0.68 -5.59
N VAL A 23 6.72 -1.94 -5.99
CA VAL A 23 7.17 -3.08 -5.18
C VAL A 23 8.51 -3.54 -5.71
N THR A 24 9.51 -3.61 -4.84
CA THR A 24 10.85 -4.10 -5.17
C THR A 24 11.18 -5.29 -4.30
N ASP A 25 11.53 -6.41 -4.92
CA ASP A 25 11.98 -7.61 -4.23
C ASP A 25 13.02 -8.33 -5.09
N ASN A 26 13.34 -9.57 -4.76
CA ASN A 26 14.37 -10.30 -5.49
C ASN A 26 14.00 -10.57 -6.95
N SER A 27 12.74 -10.44 -7.30
CA SER A 27 12.28 -10.62 -8.69
C SER A 27 12.35 -9.34 -9.51
N GLY A 28 12.66 -8.20 -8.90
CA GLY A 28 12.75 -6.92 -9.57
C GLY A 28 11.72 -5.93 -9.04
N THR A 29 11.35 -4.99 -9.88
CA THR A 29 10.46 -3.89 -9.49
C THR A 29 9.22 -3.90 -10.35
N ARG A 30 8.06 -3.68 -9.74
CA ARG A 30 6.79 -3.63 -10.45
C ARG A 30 5.86 -2.60 -9.81
N LYS A 31 4.98 -2.05 -10.63
CA LYS A 31 3.94 -1.13 -10.14
C LYS A 31 2.65 -1.88 -9.94
N MET A 32 1.94 -1.48 -8.91
CA MET A 32 0.67 -2.11 -8.54
C MET A 32 -0.31 -1.03 -8.11
N PRO A 33 -1.35 -0.76 -8.90
CA PRO A 33 -2.37 0.19 -8.47
C PRO A 33 -3.19 -0.39 -7.31
N LEU A 34 -3.54 0.46 -6.37
CA LEU A 34 -4.32 0.07 -5.20
C LEU A 34 -5.75 0.55 -5.39
N VAL A 35 -6.67 -0.40 -5.50
CA VAL A 35 -8.09 -0.09 -5.71
C VAL A 35 -8.99 -0.73 -4.66
N ASP A 36 -8.50 -1.76 -3.97
CA ASP A 36 -9.29 -2.50 -2.98
C ASP A 36 -9.08 -1.92 -1.59
N ASP A 37 -9.96 -2.29 -0.67
CA ASP A 37 -9.88 -1.79 0.69
C ASP A 37 -8.79 -2.46 1.52
N LYS A 38 -8.33 -3.65 1.10
CA LYS A 38 -7.38 -4.42 1.89
C LYS A 38 -6.45 -5.21 0.99
N TYR A 39 -5.17 -5.24 1.39
CA TYR A 39 -4.14 -6.05 0.76
C TYR A 39 -3.35 -6.77 1.83
N THR A 40 -2.94 -8.01 1.55
CA THR A 40 -2.02 -8.76 2.40
C THR A 40 -0.67 -8.80 1.72
N ILE A 41 0.39 -8.71 2.51
CA ILE A 41 1.76 -8.62 2.02
C ILE A 41 2.60 -9.70 2.69
N GLY A 42 3.35 -10.47 1.90
CA GLY A 42 4.21 -11.49 2.45
C GLY A 42 4.79 -12.41 1.41
N ARG A 43 5.53 -13.41 1.90
CA ARG A 43 6.26 -14.35 1.05
C ARG A 43 5.35 -15.39 0.40
N GLU A 44 4.26 -15.79 1.09
CA GLU A 44 3.38 -16.83 0.58
C GLU A 44 2.61 -16.34 -0.65
N ALA A 45 2.34 -17.28 -1.56
CA ALA A 45 1.73 -16.96 -2.85
C ALA A 45 0.28 -16.51 -2.74
N ASP A 46 -0.40 -16.78 -1.63
CA ASP A 46 -1.78 -16.37 -1.45
C ASP A 46 -1.91 -14.94 -0.94
N ASN A 47 -0.79 -14.25 -0.72
CA ASN A 47 -0.85 -12.81 -0.44
C ASN A 47 -1.22 -12.04 -1.70
N THR A 48 -1.96 -10.95 -1.54
CA THR A 48 -2.28 -10.08 -2.66
C THR A 48 -1.02 -9.34 -3.15
N VAL A 49 -0.07 -9.09 -2.26
CA VAL A 49 1.24 -8.53 -2.62
C VAL A 49 2.29 -9.55 -2.18
N GLN A 50 2.70 -10.39 -3.09
CA GLN A 50 3.71 -11.39 -2.78
C GLN A 50 5.10 -10.78 -2.89
N LEU A 51 5.93 -10.99 -1.87
CA LEU A 51 7.31 -10.50 -1.84
C LEU A 51 8.28 -11.67 -1.90
N ASN A 52 9.11 -11.69 -2.93
CA ASN A 52 10.07 -12.76 -3.15
C ASN A 52 11.34 -12.50 -2.35
N SER A 53 11.39 -13.03 -1.14
CA SER A 53 12.57 -12.96 -0.28
C SER A 53 12.40 -13.92 0.90
N ASP A 54 13.44 -14.69 1.20
CA ASP A 54 13.42 -15.60 2.33
C ASP A 54 13.38 -14.87 3.67
N PHE A 55 13.73 -13.59 3.68
CA PHE A 55 13.73 -12.79 4.91
C PHE A 55 12.40 -12.11 5.20
N VAL A 56 11.45 -12.26 4.31
CA VAL A 56 10.09 -11.75 4.50
C VAL A 56 9.25 -12.85 5.13
N SER A 57 8.49 -12.49 6.16
CA SER A 57 7.57 -13.43 6.80
C SER A 57 6.50 -13.89 5.82
N ARG A 58 5.98 -15.10 6.01
CA ARG A 58 4.95 -15.63 5.11
C ARG A 58 3.76 -14.70 5.00
N TYR A 59 3.34 -14.11 6.12
CA TYR A 59 2.28 -13.10 6.19
C TYR A 59 2.83 -11.95 7.01
N HIS A 60 3.38 -10.95 6.32
CA HIS A 60 4.25 -9.96 6.94
C HIS A 60 3.52 -8.70 7.35
N ALA A 61 2.60 -8.22 6.53
CA ALA A 61 1.90 -6.97 6.80
C ALA A 61 0.57 -6.92 6.08
N ILE A 62 -0.25 -5.95 6.47
CA ILE A 62 -1.56 -5.69 5.87
C ILE A 62 -1.62 -4.22 5.49
N LEU A 63 -2.23 -3.94 4.35
CA LEU A 63 -2.61 -2.58 3.97
C LEU A 63 -4.12 -2.46 4.06
N LEU A 64 -4.59 -1.45 4.78
CA LEU A 64 -6.02 -1.16 4.88
C LEU A 64 -6.28 0.25 4.41
N LYS A 65 -7.26 0.42 3.55
CA LYS A 65 -7.69 1.75 3.17
C LYS A 65 -8.42 2.38 4.36
N VAL A 66 -8.00 3.58 4.74
CA VAL A 66 -8.58 4.28 5.88
C VAL A 66 -8.99 5.68 5.45
N ASN A 67 -10.00 6.20 6.14
CA ASN A 67 -10.48 7.54 5.92
C ASN A 67 -10.26 8.31 7.22
N ASN A 68 -9.04 8.79 7.40
CA ASN A 68 -8.61 9.39 8.66
C ASN A 68 -8.83 10.91 8.67
N GLY A 69 -9.95 11.35 8.09
CA GLY A 69 -10.27 12.76 7.98
C GLY A 69 -9.88 13.39 6.65
N ASP A 70 -9.13 12.66 5.84
CA ASP A 70 -8.75 13.09 4.50
C ASP A 70 -9.82 12.63 3.52
N ARG A 71 -10.35 13.56 2.73
CA ARG A 71 -11.43 13.24 1.80
C ARG A 71 -11.01 12.21 0.74
N PHE A 72 -9.71 12.08 0.51
CA PHE A 72 -9.20 11.14 -0.50
C PHE A 72 -8.77 9.82 0.11
N GLY A 73 -8.69 9.76 1.43
CA GLY A 73 -8.25 8.57 2.12
C GLY A 73 -6.77 8.31 1.96
N THR A 74 -6.30 7.29 2.64
CA THR A 74 -4.95 6.76 2.48
C THR A 74 -4.98 5.29 2.81
N TYR A 75 -3.80 4.66 2.80
CA TYR A 75 -3.65 3.27 3.23
C TYR A 75 -2.81 3.24 4.49
N ARG A 76 -3.29 2.46 5.45
CA ARG A 76 -2.55 2.19 6.69
C ARG A 76 -1.83 0.87 6.53
N ILE A 77 -0.52 0.87 6.79
CA ILE A 77 0.24 -0.37 6.84
C ILE A 77 0.31 -0.85 8.28
N ILE A 78 0.11 -2.15 8.49
CA ILE A 78 0.08 -2.76 9.80
C ILE A 78 0.99 -3.99 9.76
N ASP A 79 1.95 -4.05 10.69
CA ASP A 79 2.83 -5.22 10.80
C ASP A 79 2.02 -6.43 11.26
N GLY A 80 2.25 -7.56 10.62
CA GLY A 80 1.66 -8.82 11.04
C GLY A 80 0.55 -9.32 10.14
N SER A 81 0.01 -10.48 10.53
CA SER A 81 -1.02 -11.18 9.77
C SER A 81 -2.42 -10.81 10.26
N ASP A 82 -3.43 -11.23 9.49
CA ASP A 82 -4.83 -11.11 9.90
C ASP A 82 -5.10 -11.79 11.25
N ALA A 83 -4.36 -12.83 11.56
CA ALA A 83 -4.51 -13.55 12.83
C ALA A 83 -3.82 -12.81 13.98
N GLY A 84 -3.20 -11.66 13.72
CA GLY A 84 -2.54 -10.87 14.74
C GLY A 84 -1.12 -11.32 15.05
N LYS A 85 -0.55 -12.22 14.25
CA LYS A 85 0.81 -12.67 14.47
C LYS A 85 1.78 -11.70 13.82
N LEU A 86 2.65 -11.09 14.62
CA LEU A 86 3.63 -10.12 14.14
C LEU A 86 4.63 -10.78 13.19
N SER A 87 5.17 -9.99 12.27
CA SER A 87 6.23 -10.46 11.40
C SER A 87 7.50 -10.71 12.20
N LYS A 88 8.41 -11.48 11.63
CA LYS A 88 9.66 -11.80 12.31
C LYS A 88 10.57 -10.58 12.40
N ASN A 89 10.66 -9.81 11.33
CA ASN A 89 11.63 -8.72 11.23
C ASN A 89 11.02 -7.33 11.33
N GLY A 90 9.69 -7.23 11.32
CA GLY A 90 9.02 -5.93 11.39
C GLY A 90 9.03 -5.17 10.08
N ILE A 91 8.60 -3.93 10.14
CA ILE A 91 8.60 -3.02 9.00
C ILE A 91 9.29 -1.72 9.41
N VAL A 92 10.06 -1.15 8.47
CA VAL A 92 10.84 0.06 8.73
C VAL A 92 10.36 1.15 7.77
N LEU A 93 9.99 2.29 8.34
CA LEU A 93 9.49 3.42 7.56
C LEU A 93 10.63 4.35 7.20
N ASN A 94 10.79 4.61 5.90
CA ASN A 94 11.73 5.59 5.36
C ASN A 94 13.16 5.38 5.87
N ALA A 95 13.55 4.11 6.06
CA ALA A 95 14.87 3.69 6.50
C ALA A 95 15.27 4.23 7.88
N LEU A 96 14.31 4.77 8.63
CA LEU A 96 14.65 5.42 9.90
C LEU A 96 13.96 4.80 11.09
N LYS A 97 12.71 4.36 10.95
CA LYS A 97 11.89 4.06 12.11
C LYS A 97 11.13 2.77 11.93
N LYS A 98 11.30 1.84 12.86
CA LYS A 98 10.48 0.65 12.93
C LYS A 98 9.11 1.03 13.46
N VAL A 99 8.05 0.63 12.76
CA VAL A 99 6.68 0.96 13.15
C VAL A 99 5.85 -0.30 13.21
N SER A 100 4.81 -0.29 14.03
CA SER A 100 3.83 -1.37 14.05
C SER A 100 2.62 -1.04 13.18
N SER A 101 2.29 0.22 13.03
CA SER A 101 1.29 0.66 12.06
C SER A 101 1.56 2.11 11.70
N TYR A 102 1.15 2.50 10.50
CA TYR A 102 1.41 3.85 10.03
C TYR A 102 0.50 4.18 8.85
N ASP A 103 -0.05 5.39 8.86
CA ASP A 103 -0.87 5.90 7.74
C ASP A 103 0.08 6.48 6.71
N LEU A 104 0.16 5.84 5.54
CA LEU A 104 1.13 6.18 4.52
C LEU A 104 0.85 7.52 3.87
N GLN A 105 1.92 8.22 3.51
CA GLN A 105 1.87 9.46 2.77
C GLN A 105 2.65 9.29 1.48
N ASP A 106 2.32 10.12 0.50
CA ASP A 106 2.99 10.10 -0.79
C ASP A 106 4.50 10.12 -0.61
N GLY A 107 5.17 9.17 -1.26
CA GLY A 107 6.63 9.08 -1.21
C GLY A 107 7.18 8.23 -0.09
N ASP A 108 6.34 7.70 0.80
CA ASP A 108 6.83 6.85 1.88
C ASP A 108 7.35 5.53 1.36
N ILE A 109 8.46 5.08 1.94
CA ILE A 109 9.07 3.79 1.63
C ILE A 109 8.98 2.91 2.87
N VAL A 110 8.46 1.69 2.70
CA VAL A 110 8.38 0.70 3.77
C VAL A 110 9.29 -0.47 3.39
N THR A 111 10.24 -0.77 4.26
CA THR A 111 11.21 -1.85 4.05
C THR A 111 10.83 -3.05 4.90
N PHE A 112 10.83 -4.23 4.27
CA PHE A 112 10.46 -5.51 4.91
C PHE A 112 11.66 -6.38 5.17
N ALA A 113 12.70 -6.25 4.36
CA ALA A 113 13.92 -7.04 4.42
C ALA A 113 14.98 -6.30 3.62
N PRO A 114 16.25 -6.72 3.70
CA PRO A 114 17.27 -6.07 2.87
C PRO A 114 16.86 -6.08 1.41
N GLU A 115 16.85 -4.90 0.79
CA GLU A 115 16.51 -4.69 -0.62
C GLU A 115 15.09 -5.11 -0.99
N VAL A 116 14.20 -5.23 -0.01
CA VAL A 116 12.79 -5.53 -0.25
C VAL A 116 11.95 -4.44 0.36
N HIS A 117 11.28 -3.68 -0.48
CA HIS A 117 10.52 -2.52 -0.02
C HIS A 117 9.37 -2.19 -0.96
N ILE A 118 8.47 -1.38 -0.46
CA ILE A 118 7.42 -0.77 -1.26
C ILE A 118 7.55 0.74 -1.17
N LEU A 119 7.24 1.40 -2.26
CA LEU A 119 7.14 2.86 -2.32
C LEU A 119 5.67 3.19 -2.57
N TYR A 120 5.10 4.02 -1.72
CA TYR A 120 3.71 4.41 -1.81
C TYR A 120 3.60 5.76 -2.51
N LEU A 121 2.84 5.81 -3.58
CA LEU A 121 2.66 7.02 -4.36
C LEU A 121 1.19 7.35 -4.49
N THR A 122 0.87 8.62 -4.42
CA THR A 122 -0.46 9.12 -4.70
C THR A 122 -0.38 10.17 -5.78
N SER A 123 -1.46 10.28 -6.53
CA SER A 123 -1.56 11.24 -7.62
C SER A 123 -2.99 11.73 -7.68
N LYS A 124 -3.16 13.04 -7.67
CA LYS A 124 -4.50 13.61 -7.79
C LYS A 124 -4.95 13.52 -9.24
N LEU A 125 -6.12 12.94 -9.43
CA LEU A 125 -6.72 12.84 -10.76
C LEU A 125 -7.42 14.15 -11.09
N MET A 126 -7.14 14.68 -12.26
CA MET A 126 -7.70 15.96 -12.73
C MET A 126 -8.65 15.74 -13.88
#